data_5a28b21fcc13457ee83815c1aebbe0dd
#
_entry.id   5a28b21fcc13457ee83815c1aebbe0dd
#
_cell.length_a   1.000
_cell.length_b   1.000
_cell.length_c   1.000
_cell.angle_alpha   90.00
_cell.angle_beta   90.00
_cell.angle_gamma   90.00
#
_symmetry.space_group_name_H-M   'P 1'
#
loop_
_entity.id
_entity.type
_entity.pdbx_description
1 polymer ?
#
loop_
_entity_poly.entity_id
_entity_poly.type
_entity_poly.pdbx_seq_one_letter_code
_entity_poly.pdbx_strand_id
1 'polypeptide(L)'
;MKKFGLILIAFLLVLCTSSNESTELGDTTTTLINNEVVSEENVTTTSTEENTTETSIVENYEYDKEKMSPFTGLELSPELWLKRPRRVIAFKVDNNLNARPQSGLQEADTVMEILVEGGMTRFLAFYMDKTSSYVGPIRSARPTDPNLVRPYGGILVVSGATAGLIPAIRELGVPVLEEVSAPTMFRIANRK
;
A
#
# COMPACT_ATOMS: atom_id res chain seq x y z
N MET A 1 47.39 -47.34 -7.83
CA MET A 1 46.19 -47.94 -8.42
C MET A 1 44.99 -47.42 -7.66
N LYS A 2 44.29 -46.36 -8.14
CA LYS A 2 43.11 -45.78 -7.50
C LYS A 2 41.88 -46.28 -8.24
N LYS A 3 40.98 -46.95 -7.51
CA LYS A 3 39.72 -47.50 -8.04
C LYS A 3 38.69 -46.37 -8.10
N PHE A 4 38.22 -46.03 -9.28
CA PHE A 4 37.09 -45.15 -9.48
C PHE A 4 35.80 -45.94 -9.23
N GLY A 5 35.02 -45.54 -8.25
CA GLY A 5 33.66 -46.03 -8.03
C GLY A 5 32.66 -45.26 -8.85
N LEU A 6 32.02 -45.96 -9.79
CA LEU A 6 30.93 -45.41 -10.61
C LEU A 6 29.64 -45.40 -9.79
N ILE A 7 29.13 -44.21 -9.43
CA ILE A 7 27.82 -44.09 -8.78
C ILE A 7 26.77 -43.92 -9.87
N LEU A 8 25.94 -44.95 -10.02
CA LEU A 8 24.79 -44.95 -10.91
C LEU A 8 23.62 -44.28 -10.22
N ILE A 9 23.24 -43.09 -10.65
CA ILE A 9 22.06 -42.41 -10.16
C ILE A 9 20.87 -42.84 -11.03
N ALA A 10 19.98 -43.65 -10.43
CA ALA A 10 18.70 -44.02 -11.04
C ALA A 10 17.72 -42.85 -10.94
N PHE A 11 17.33 -42.28 -12.08
CA PHE A 11 16.26 -41.27 -12.18
C PHE A 11 14.91 -42.01 -12.18
N LEU A 12 14.17 -41.87 -11.08
CA LEU A 12 12.79 -42.36 -11.01
C LEU A 12 11.83 -41.29 -11.59
N LEU A 13 11.37 -41.53 -12.83
CA LEU A 13 10.31 -40.73 -13.43
C LEU A 13 8.97 -41.18 -12.87
N VAL A 14 8.38 -40.35 -12.00
CA VAL A 14 6.99 -40.51 -11.58
C VAL A 14 6.11 -39.83 -12.62
N LEU A 15 5.42 -40.62 -13.46
CA LEU A 15 4.33 -40.16 -14.30
C LEU A 15 3.10 -39.92 -13.42
N CYS A 16 2.71 -38.66 -13.21
CA CYS A 16 1.39 -38.31 -12.73
C CYS A 16 0.43 -38.31 -13.95
N THR A 17 -0.40 -39.33 -14.07
CA THR A 17 -1.59 -39.32 -14.94
C THR A 17 -2.66 -38.43 -14.31
N SER A 18 -2.97 -37.32 -14.99
CA SER A 18 -4.10 -36.46 -14.67
C SER A 18 -5.39 -37.11 -15.16
N SER A 19 -6.26 -37.51 -14.24
CA SER A 19 -7.64 -37.87 -14.55
C SER A 19 -8.49 -36.59 -14.54
N ASN A 20 -9.04 -36.25 -15.72
CA ASN A 20 -10.05 -35.23 -15.88
C ASN A 20 -11.38 -35.71 -15.27
N GLU A 21 -11.80 -35.17 -14.18
CA GLU A 21 -13.19 -35.20 -13.75
C GLU A 21 -13.83 -33.86 -14.15
N SER A 22 -14.74 -33.96 -15.11
CA SER A 22 -15.62 -32.87 -15.54
C SER A 22 -16.74 -32.70 -14.51
N THR A 23 -16.67 -31.62 -13.71
CA THR A 23 -17.77 -31.21 -12.84
C THR A 23 -18.61 -30.18 -13.58
N GLU A 24 -19.90 -30.47 -13.71
CA GLU A 24 -20.91 -29.65 -14.37
C GLU A 24 -20.99 -28.25 -13.79
N LEU A 25 -21.06 -27.24 -14.67
CA LEU A 25 -21.38 -25.85 -14.33
C LEU A 25 -22.84 -25.78 -13.88
N GLY A 26 -23.04 -25.42 -12.62
CA GLY A 26 -24.33 -24.94 -12.13
C GLY A 26 -24.66 -23.57 -12.72
N ASP A 27 -25.79 -23.52 -13.38
CA ASP A 27 -26.41 -22.36 -13.99
C ASP A 27 -26.71 -21.26 -12.93
N THR A 28 -25.94 -20.18 -12.95
CA THR A 28 -26.24 -18.99 -12.13
C THR A 28 -27.11 -18.06 -12.96
N THR A 29 -28.41 -18.17 -12.73
CA THR A 29 -29.44 -17.28 -13.28
C THR A 29 -29.19 -15.84 -12.85
N THR A 30 -28.72 -15.00 -13.78
CA THR A 30 -28.65 -13.54 -13.59
C THR A 30 -30.07 -12.98 -13.72
N THR A 31 -30.64 -12.58 -12.59
CA THR A 31 -31.93 -11.88 -12.54
C THR A 31 -31.70 -10.44 -12.97
N LEU A 32 -32.12 -10.11 -14.20
CA LEU A 32 -32.25 -8.73 -14.66
C LEU A 32 -33.48 -8.09 -13.97
N ILE A 33 -33.24 -7.04 -13.21
CA ILE A 33 -34.31 -6.23 -12.64
C ILE A 33 -34.81 -5.31 -13.73
N ASN A 34 -35.98 -5.59 -14.28
CA ASN A 34 -36.71 -4.69 -15.16
C ASN A 34 -37.31 -3.55 -14.33
N ASN A 35 -36.93 -2.32 -14.67
CA ASN A 35 -37.61 -1.13 -14.19
C ASN A 35 -38.95 -1.03 -14.89
N GLU A 36 -40.03 -1.37 -14.24
CA GLU A 36 -41.40 -1.00 -14.64
C GLU A 36 -41.67 0.44 -14.24
N VAL A 37 -42.02 1.23 -15.26
CA VAL A 37 -42.54 2.59 -15.14
C VAL A 37 -43.98 2.48 -14.61
N VAL A 38 -44.23 2.93 -13.39
CA VAL A 38 -45.57 3.10 -12.86
C VAL A 38 -45.99 4.56 -13.11
N SER A 39 -47.06 4.65 -13.86
CA SER A 39 -47.77 5.89 -14.24
C SER A 39 -48.47 6.55 -13.04
N GLU A 40 -48.52 7.86 -13.15
CA GLU A 40 -49.09 8.88 -12.29
C GLU A 40 -50.49 8.58 -11.75
N GLU A 41 -50.73 8.76 -10.44
CA GLU A 41 -52.02 9.18 -9.91
C GLU A 41 -51.87 10.51 -9.17
N ASN A 42 -52.69 11.49 -9.65
CA ASN A 42 -52.84 12.83 -9.11
C ASN A 42 -53.43 12.81 -7.69
N VAL A 43 -52.63 13.31 -6.73
CA VAL A 43 -53.17 13.80 -5.45
C VAL A 43 -52.86 15.30 -5.34
N THR A 44 -53.88 16.12 -5.53
CA THR A 44 -53.83 17.54 -5.28
C THR A 44 -53.76 17.82 -3.79
N THR A 45 -52.62 18.21 -3.26
CA THR A 45 -52.52 18.81 -1.93
C THR A 45 -51.85 20.19 -2.09
N THR A 46 -52.67 21.21 -1.88
CA THR A 46 -52.25 22.61 -1.88
C THR A 46 -51.38 22.84 -0.62
N SER A 47 -50.08 22.96 -0.79
CA SER A 47 -49.20 23.50 0.25
C SER A 47 -48.43 24.70 -0.36
N THR A 48 -48.54 25.80 0.34
CA THR A 48 -47.92 27.10 0.09
C THR A 48 -46.42 26.93 -0.09
N GLU A 49 -45.94 27.17 -1.31
CA GLU A 49 -44.49 27.19 -1.62
C GLU A 49 -43.87 28.46 -1.07
N GLU A 50 -43.11 28.34 0.00
CA GLU A 50 -42.11 29.33 0.35
C GLU A 50 -40.89 29.05 -0.57
N ASN A 51 -40.75 29.88 -1.61
CA ASN A 51 -39.72 29.75 -2.64
C ASN A 51 -38.38 30.24 -2.08
N THR A 52 -37.69 29.36 -1.31
CA THR A 52 -36.30 29.59 -0.95
C THR A 52 -35.42 29.13 -2.10
N THR A 53 -35.08 30.06 -2.98
CA THR A 53 -34.09 29.84 -4.04
C THR A 53 -32.73 29.63 -3.39
N GLU A 54 -32.38 28.40 -3.05
CA GLU A 54 -31.00 28.03 -2.76
C GLU A 54 -30.23 28.12 -4.08
N THR A 55 -29.62 29.30 -4.28
CA THR A 55 -28.56 29.43 -5.29
C THR A 55 -27.38 28.65 -4.82
N SER A 56 -27.27 27.40 -5.23
CA SER A 56 -26.03 26.62 -5.05
C SER A 56 -24.93 27.33 -5.83
N ILE A 57 -24.12 28.10 -5.14
CA ILE A 57 -22.87 28.64 -5.69
C ILE A 57 -21.99 27.41 -5.86
N VAL A 58 -21.99 26.81 -7.03
CA VAL A 58 -20.94 25.89 -7.45
C VAL A 58 -19.72 26.77 -7.68
N GLU A 59 -18.95 27.00 -6.61
CA GLU A 59 -17.61 27.54 -6.74
C GLU A 59 -16.85 26.59 -7.66
N ASN A 60 -16.47 27.06 -8.84
CA ASN A 60 -15.54 26.36 -9.73
C ASN A 60 -14.21 26.28 -9.00
N TYR A 61 -14.04 25.25 -8.15
CA TYR A 61 -12.79 24.99 -7.47
C TYR A 61 -11.77 24.52 -8.51
N GLU A 62 -10.84 25.40 -8.85
CA GLU A 62 -9.73 25.06 -9.72
C GLU A 62 -8.73 24.20 -8.97
N TYR A 63 -8.71 22.90 -9.27
CA TYR A 63 -7.87 21.93 -8.64
C TYR A 63 -6.40 22.10 -9.07
N ASP A 64 -5.58 22.72 -8.21
CA ASP A 64 -4.13 22.84 -8.42
C ASP A 64 -3.40 21.66 -7.79
N LYS A 65 -3.05 20.68 -8.62
CA LYS A 65 -2.34 19.46 -8.17
C LYS A 65 -1.01 19.74 -7.48
N GLU A 66 -0.33 20.84 -7.79
CA GLU A 66 0.95 21.18 -7.20
C GLU A 66 0.81 21.64 -5.75
N LYS A 67 -0.34 22.19 -5.41
CA LYS A 67 -0.66 22.65 -4.06
C LYS A 67 -1.37 21.61 -3.20
N MET A 68 -1.70 20.46 -3.76
CA MET A 68 -2.43 19.41 -3.04
C MET A 68 -1.49 18.36 -2.47
N SER A 69 -1.87 17.83 -1.31
CA SER A 69 -1.21 16.65 -0.74
C SER A 69 -1.57 15.39 -1.56
N PRO A 70 -0.59 14.60 -2.02
CA PRO A 70 -0.87 13.35 -2.75
C PRO A 70 -1.49 12.26 -1.86
N PHE A 71 -1.49 12.43 -0.54
CA PHE A 71 -2.03 11.45 0.41
C PHE A 71 -3.43 11.80 0.90
N THR A 72 -3.71 13.07 1.12
CA THR A 72 -4.99 13.52 1.68
C THR A 72 -5.92 14.14 0.66
N GLY A 73 -5.39 14.60 -0.48
CA GLY A 73 -6.14 15.37 -1.46
C GLY A 73 -6.56 16.76 -0.97
N LEU A 74 -6.04 17.20 0.17
CA LEU A 74 -6.31 18.53 0.73
C LEU A 74 -5.24 19.52 0.28
N GLU A 75 -5.62 20.79 0.20
CA GLU A 75 -4.68 21.87 -0.10
C GLU A 75 -3.64 22.01 1.01
N LEU A 76 -2.37 22.13 0.60
CA LEU A 76 -1.25 22.34 1.51
C LEU A 76 -1.16 23.81 1.90
N SER A 77 -0.71 24.07 3.13
CA SER A 77 -0.39 25.44 3.52
C SER A 77 0.72 26.03 2.63
N PRO A 78 0.75 27.35 2.40
CA PRO A 78 1.79 27.98 1.59
C PRO A 78 3.22 27.64 2.04
N GLU A 79 3.43 27.42 3.34
CA GLU A 79 4.73 27.01 3.87
C GLU A 79 5.17 25.62 3.41
N LEU A 80 4.21 24.70 3.20
CA LEU A 80 4.49 23.34 2.77
C LEU A 80 4.72 23.26 1.27
N TRP A 81 3.87 23.87 0.44
CA TRP A 81 4.04 23.79 -1.01
C TRP A 81 5.21 24.63 -1.54
N LEU A 82 5.58 25.75 -0.89
CA LEU A 82 6.78 26.54 -1.25
C LEU A 82 8.09 25.80 -0.99
N LYS A 83 8.11 24.82 -0.10
CA LYS A 83 9.30 23.98 0.18
C LYS A 83 9.51 22.85 -0.82
N ARG A 84 8.72 22.76 -1.87
CA ARG A 84 8.88 21.75 -2.92
C ARG A 84 10.13 22.02 -3.78
N PRO A 85 10.77 20.97 -4.33
CA PRO A 85 10.35 19.56 -4.38
C PRO A 85 10.60 18.81 -3.07
N ARG A 86 9.54 18.28 -2.48
CA ARG A 86 9.63 17.36 -1.33
C ARG A 86 9.57 15.92 -1.83
N ARG A 87 10.30 15.05 -1.19
CA ARG A 87 10.32 13.64 -1.53
C ARG A 87 9.58 12.84 -0.47
N VAL A 88 8.74 11.94 -0.92
CA VAL A 88 8.06 11.00 -0.03
C VAL A 88 9.09 10.05 0.59
N ILE A 89 8.99 9.81 1.89
CA ILE A 89 9.78 8.82 2.61
C ILE A 89 8.83 7.78 3.15
N ALA A 90 9.05 6.51 2.78
CA ALA A 90 8.26 5.38 3.21
C ALA A 90 9.09 4.49 4.16
N PHE A 91 8.66 4.40 5.41
CA PHE A 91 9.30 3.56 6.42
C PHE A 91 8.63 2.20 6.53
N LYS A 92 9.38 1.11 6.40
CA LYS A 92 8.87 -0.24 6.65
C LYS A 92 8.91 -0.55 8.14
N VAL A 93 7.76 -0.50 8.80
CA VAL A 93 7.63 -0.67 10.25
C VAL A 93 7.09 -2.06 10.60
N ASP A 94 7.64 -2.66 11.64
CA ASP A 94 7.20 -3.97 12.15
C ASP A 94 5.83 -3.89 12.82
N ASN A 95 5.00 -4.91 12.61
CA ASN A 95 3.71 -5.06 13.30
C ASN A 95 3.61 -6.33 14.14
N ASN A 96 4.73 -7.02 14.38
CA ASN A 96 4.74 -8.13 15.31
C ASN A 96 4.37 -7.69 16.73
N LEU A 97 3.73 -8.55 17.51
CA LEU A 97 3.36 -8.26 18.91
C LEU A 97 4.55 -7.77 19.75
N ASN A 98 5.71 -8.37 19.54
CA ASN A 98 6.95 -8.00 20.27
C ASN A 98 7.55 -6.66 19.80
N ALA A 99 7.06 -6.11 18.69
CA ALA A 99 7.51 -4.82 18.15
C ALA A 99 6.69 -3.64 18.69
N ARG A 100 5.62 -3.92 19.38
CA ARG A 100 4.70 -2.90 19.91
C ARG A 100 5.17 -2.37 21.27
N PRO A 101 4.89 -1.09 21.57
CA PRO A 101 4.27 -0.09 20.73
C PRO A 101 5.23 0.40 19.62
N GLN A 102 4.70 0.67 18.44
CA GLN A 102 5.43 1.33 17.38
C GLN A 102 5.52 2.83 17.67
N SER A 103 6.50 3.49 17.02
CA SER A 103 6.69 4.92 17.12
C SER A 103 6.56 5.56 15.74
N GLY A 104 6.01 6.76 15.69
CA GLY A 104 5.93 7.56 14.47
C GLY A 104 4.70 7.30 13.60
N LEU A 105 3.92 6.24 13.81
CA LEU A 105 2.81 5.90 12.90
C LEU A 105 1.69 6.94 12.91
N GLN A 106 1.44 7.62 14.04
CA GLN A 106 0.39 8.64 14.15
C GLN A 106 0.78 9.96 13.50
N GLU A 107 2.07 10.22 13.36
CA GLU A 107 2.61 11.40 12.69
C GLU A 107 2.79 11.20 11.18
N ALA A 108 2.51 10.00 10.65
CA ALA A 108 2.58 9.75 9.22
C ALA A 108 1.44 10.45 8.46
N ASP A 109 1.69 10.79 7.19
CA ASP A 109 0.64 11.28 6.30
C ASP A 109 -0.35 10.19 5.96
N THR A 110 0.18 8.97 5.71
CA THR A 110 -0.62 7.76 5.53
C THR A 110 0.12 6.52 6.02
N VAL A 111 -0.62 5.50 6.41
CA VAL A 111 -0.08 4.21 6.83
C VAL A 111 -0.81 3.11 6.07
N MET A 112 -0.06 2.28 5.35
CA MET A 112 -0.58 1.09 4.67
C MET A 112 -0.17 -0.16 5.46
N GLU A 113 -1.14 -1.00 5.81
CA GLU A 113 -0.88 -2.31 6.38
C GLU A 113 -0.78 -3.35 5.27
N ILE A 114 0.28 -4.14 5.27
CA ILE A 114 0.62 -5.06 4.19
C ILE A 114 0.87 -6.44 4.78
N LEU A 115 0.16 -7.44 4.26
CA LEU A 115 0.39 -8.84 4.59
C LEU A 115 1.79 -9.26 4.11
N VAL A 116 2.49 -9.97 4.98
CA VAL A 116 3.79 -10.58 4.70
C VAL A 116 3.75 -12.08 5.05
N GLU A 117 4.90 -12.73 5.14
CA GLU A 117 4.97 -14.16 5.42
C GLU A 117 4.37 -14.55 6.77
N GLY A 118 3.86 -15.77 6.87
CA GLY A 118 3.39 -16.37 8.12
C GLY A 118 2.14 -15.73 8.71
N GLY A 119 1.31 -15.09 7.90
CA GLY A 119 0.10 -14.42 8.37
C GLY A 119 0.37 -13.14 9.18
N MET A 120 1.61 -12.67 9.16
CA MET A 120 1.99 -11.41 9.80
C MET A 120 1.75 -10.22 8.87
N THR A 121 1.64 -9.03 9.44
CA THR A 121 1.60 -7.79 8.68
C THR A 121 2.79 -6.89 9.02
N ARG A 122 3.05 -5.92 8.15
CA ARG A 122 3.96 -4.80 8.37
C ARG A 122 3.30 -3.53 7.88
N PHE A 123 3.71 -2.41 8.43
CA PHE A 123 3.27 -1.11 7.94
C PHE A 123 4.28 -0.52 6.96
N LEU A 124 3.76 0.21 5.95
CA LEU A 124 4.47 1.26 5.25
C LEU A 124 3.90 2.59 5.72
N ALA A 125 4.71 3.35 6.45
CA ALA A 125 4.37 4.67 6.94
C ALA A 125 4.99 5.72 6.03
N PHE A 126 4.17 6.54 5.39
CA PHE A 126 4.57 7.54 4.41
C PHE A 126 4.60 8.92 5.04
N TYR A 127 5.66 9.64 4.75
CA TYR A 127 5.90 11.00 5.21
C TYR A 127 6.28 11.89 4.03
N MET A 128 5.62 13.01 3.89
CA MET A 128 5.91 14.06 2.93
C MET A 128 5.61 15.43 3.54
N ASP A 129 4.38 15.62 4.00
CA ASP A 129 3.88 16.87 4.57
C ASP A 129 4.09 16.92 6.07
N LYS A 130 3.91 15.79 6.74
CA LYS A 130 4.17 15.61 8.16
C LYS A 130 5.58 15.08 8.43
N THR A 131 6.02 15.17 9.66
CA THR A 131 7.32 14.69 10.13
C THR A 131 7.20 14.04 11.49
N SER A 132 8.08 13.07 11.76
CA SER A 132 8.26 12.49 13.09
C SER A 132 9.72 12.54 13.49
N SER A 133 9.98 12.75 14.76
CA SER A 133 11.34 12.72 15.31
C SER A 133 11.93 11.32 15.40
N TYR A 134 11.04 10.31 15.43
CA TYR A 134 11.43 8.91 15.59
C TYR A 134 10.39 7.97 14.96
N VAL A 135 10.84 7.06 14.10
CA VAL A 135 9.99 6.07 13.43
C VAL A 135 10.57 4.67 13.65
N GLY A 136 9.76 3.74 14.09
CA GLY A 136 10.20 2.36 14.26
C GLY A 136 9.29 1.46 15.07
N PRO A 137 9.70 0.18 15.21
CA PRO A 137 10.95 -0.44 14.72
C PRO A 137 10.91 -0.69 13.22
N ILE A 138 12.02 -0.39 12.56
CA ILE A 138 12.15 -0.60 11.11
C ILE A 138 12.44 -2.06 10.83
N ARG A 139 11.86 -2.60 9.74
CA ARG A 139 11.99 -3.99 9.30
C ARG A 139 12.42 -4.11 7.85
N SER A 140 12.69 -5.37 7.47
CA SER A 140 13.18 -5.71 6.13
C SER A 140 12.13 -5.46 5.05
N ALA A 141 12.61 -5.06 3.87
CA ALA A 141 11.82 -4.92 2.67
C ALA A 141 11.19 -6.25 2.21
N ARG A 142 10.13 -6.12 1.42
CA ARG A 142 9.44 -7.20 0.74
C ARG A 142 9.27 -6.88 -0.75
N PRO A 143 9.11 -7.88 -1.62
CA PRO A 143 8.98 -7.68 -3.07
C PRO A 143 7.79 -6.78 -3.47
N THR A 144 6.77 -6.66 -2.64
CA THR A 144 5.60 -5.80 -2.85
C THR A 144 5.87 -4.31 -2.60
N ASP A 145 6.86 -3.98 -1.76
CA ASP A 145 7.09 -2.61 -1.29
C ASP A 145 7.39 -1.61 -2.43
N PRO A 146 8.23 -1.93 -3.45
CA PRO A 146 8.51 -0.99 -4.52
C PRO A 146 7.26 -0.62 -5.34
N ASN A 147 6.30 -1.52 -5.49
CA ASN A 147 5.06 -1.24 -6.21
C ASN A 147 4.18 -0.22 -5.49
N LEU A 148 4.29 -0.14 -4.16
CA LEU A 148 3.55 0.80 -3.32
C LEU A 148 4.27 2.14 -3.17
N VAL A 149 5.60 2.16 -3.22
CA VAL A 149 6.41 3.38 -3.02
C VAL A 149 6.68 4.13 -4.32
N ARG A 150 6.89 3.40 -5.42
CA ARG A 150 7.21 3.98 -6.74
C ARG A 150 6.19 4.99 -7.26
N PRO A 151 4.86 4.78 -7.13
CA PRO A 151 3.87 5.75 -7.61
C PRO A 151 4.02 7.15 -7.00
N TYR A 152 4.57 7.24 -5.81
CA TYR A 152 4.83 8.51 -5.10
C TYR A 152 6.23 9.07 -5.34
N GLY A 153 7.07 8.45 -6.18
CA GLY A 153 8.46 8.83 -6.35
C GLY A 153 9.28 8.75 -5.06
N GLY A 154 8.85 7.89 -4.13
CA GLY A 154 9.34 7.84 -2.76
C GLY A 154 10.69 7.15 -2.58
N ILE A 155 11.26 7.34 -1.39
CA ILE A 155 12.43 6.61 -0.87
C ILE A 155 11.93 5.57 0.12
N LEU A 156 12.37 4.32 -0.03
CA LEU A 156 12.03 3.24 0.90
C LEU A 156 13.10 3.12 1.99
N VAL A 157 12.68 3.18 3.25
CA VAL A 157 13.56 3.02 4.44
C VAL A 157 13.30 1.68 5.08
N VAL A 158 14.34 0.84 5.18
CA VAL A 158 14.27 -0.55 5.66
C VAL A 158 15.48 -0.92 6.52
N SER A 159 15.37 -1.94 7.36
CA SER A 159 16.52 -2.47 8.10
C SER A 159 17.41 -3.42 7.27
N GLY A 160 17.00 -3.71 6.04
CA GLY A 160 17.65 -4.65 5.14
C GLY A 160 16.61 -5.39 4.31
N ALA A 161 17.00 -6.51 3.70
CA ALA A 161 16.12 -7.39 2.94
C ALA A 161 16.76 -8.78 2.76
N THR A 162 16.02 -9.71 2.14
CA THR A 162 16.58 -10.96 1.62
C THR A 162 17.64 -10.66 0.55
N ALA A 163 18.65 -11.52 0.43
CA ALA A 163 19.74 -11.34 -0.53
C ALA A 163 19.22 -11.04 -1.96
N GLY A 164 19.80 -10.00 -2.59
CA GLY A 164 19.46 -9.58 -3.95
C GLY A 164 18.21 -8.69 -4.07
N LEU A 165 17.38 -8.56 -3.04
CA LEU A 165 16.14 -7.79 -3.16
C LEU A 165 16.38 -6.28 -3.20
N ILE A 166 17.34 -5.74 -2.41
CA ILE A 166 17.59 -4.29 -2.43
C ILE A 166 18.11 -3.79 -3.79
N PRO A 167 19.08 -4.46 -4.44
CA PRO A 167 19.45 -4.14 -5.81
C PRO A 167 18.26 -4.16 -6.78
N ALA A 168 17.43 -5.21 -6.73
CA ALA A 168 16.24 -5.32 -7.57
C ALA A 168 15.23 -4.17 -7.33
N ILE A 169 15.02 -3.74 -6.09
CA ILE A 169 14.16 -2.58 -5.79
C ILE A 169 14.74 -1.30 -6.41
N ARG A 170 16.06 -1.11 -6.33
CA ARG A 170 16.73 0.05 -6.93
C ARG A 170 16.65 0.05 -8.46
N GLU A 171 16.73 -1.11 -9.10
CA GLU A 171 16.54 -1.28 -10.55
C GLU A 171 15.10 -0.89 -10.99
N LEU A 172 14.11 -1.08 -10.12
CA LEU A 172 12.73 -0.60 -10.34
C LEU A 172 12.58 0.93 -10.16
N GLY A 173 13.67 1.65 -9.89
CA GLY A 173 13.68 3.10 -9.73
C GLY A 173 13.29 3.59 -8.32
N VAL A 174 13.23 2.72 -7.32
CA VAL A 174 12.95 3.11 -5.93
C VAL A 174 14.26 3.19 -5.16
N PRO A 175 14.71 4.39 -4.72
CA PRO A 175 15.85 4.52 -3.85
C PRO A 175 15.59 3.85 -2.50
N VAL A 176 16.60 3.16 -1.97
CA VAL A 176 16.50 2.45 -0.70
C VAL A 176 17.55 2.96 0.28
N LEU A 177 17.11 3.37 1.46
CA LEU A 177 17.95 3.60 2.63
C LEU A 177 17.85 2.38 3.55
N GLU A 178 18.98 1.79 3.85
CA GLU A 178 19.10 0.63 4.72
C GLU A 178 20.04 0.92 5.89
N GLU A 179 19.98 0.11 6.96
CA GLU A 179 20.73 0.32 8.20
C GLU A 179 22.22 0.57 7.96
N VAL A 180 22.84 -0.14 7.02
CA VAL A 180 24.26 0.00 6.69
C VAL A 180 24.60 1.29 5.92
N SER A 181 23.62 1.95 5.32
CA SER A 181 23.80 3.15 4.50
C SER A 181 23.24 4.43 5.12
N ALA A 182 22.50 4.30 6.21
CA ALA A 182 21.81 5.41 6.86
C ALA A 182 22.36 5.65 8.27
N PRO A 183 23.25 6.64 8.48
CA PRO A 183 23.87 6.90 9.79
C PRO A 183 22.88 7.32 10.87
N THR A 184 21.66 7.72 10.48
CA THR A 184 20.57 8.07 11.41
C THR A 184 19.78 6.85 11.90
N MET A 185 20.03 5.66 11.34
CA MET A 185 19.42 4.42 11.82
C MET A 185 20.30 3.81 12.91
N PHE A 186 19.68 3.48 14.04
CA PHE A 186 20.38 2.91 15.19
C PHE A 186 19.55 1.81 15.86
N ARG A 187 20.23 0.91 16.54
CA ARG A 187 19.61 -0.15 17.33
C ARG A 187 19.45 0.28 18.77
N ILE A 188 18.24 0.13 19.31
CA ILE A 188 18.00 0.29 20.74
C ILE A 188 18.11 -1.08 21.38
N ALA A 189 19.11 -1.25 22.27
CA ALA A 189 19.25 -2.44 23.08
C ALA A 189 18.09 -2.52 24.09
N ASN A 190 17.56 -3.73 24.31
CA ASN A 190 16.53 -4.01 25.33
C ASN A 190 15.25 -3.16 25.21
N ARG A 191 14.82 -2.87 23.97
CA ARG A 191 13.50 -2.30 23.73
C ARG A 191 12.43 -3.30 24.20
N LYS A 192 11.78 -3.01 25.31
CA LYS A 192 10.62 -3.72 25.86
C LYS A 192 9.40 -2.83 25.74
#